data_efab4a84ea33c12ca1d871b5e5be13d5
#
_entry.id   efab4a84ea33c12ca1d871b5e5be13d5
#
_cell.length_a   1.000
_cell.length_b   1.000
_cell.length_c   1.000
_cell.angle_alpha   90.00
_cell.angle_beta   90.00
_cell.angle_gamma   90.00
#
_symmetry.space_group_name_H-M   'P 1'
#
loop_
_entity.id
_entity.type
_entity.pdbx_description
1 polymer ?
#
loop_
_entity_poly.entity_id
_entity_poly.type
_entity_poly.pdbx_seq_one_letter_code
_entity_poly.pdbx_strand_id
1 'polypeptide(L)'
;MAKPYPKEDHLIGNFAPLRMESNVGDLIVEGDIPSGINGTYYRNGPDPKFPPRGGKSHWFGGDGMVHAFHINDGKVSYLNRWMRTVKWTKEDEAGEALFPSGMDPTDTDPSVQGLETDGLANTAIVSHAGKLLALEEAHAPFEFDPHTFCLLYTSPSPRDSIR
;
A
#
# COMPACT_ATOMS: atom_id res chain seq x y z
N MET A 1 6.24 -19.48 14.83
CA MET A 1 7.28 -18.82 14.01
C MET A 1 6.59 -18.21 12.79
N ALA A 2 6.94 -16.97 12.44
CA ALA A 2 6.41 -16.36 11.22
C ALA A 2 6.85 -17.19 10.00
N LYS A 3 5.92 -17.44 9.07
CA LYS A 3 6.23 -18.11 7.80
C LYS A 3 7.23 -17.26 7.00
N PRO A 4 8.23 -17.85 6.33
CA PRO A 4 9.12 -17.12 5.44
C PRO A 4 8.40 -16.73 4.15
N TYR A 5 8.85 -15.65 3.51
CA TYR A 5 8.42 -15.33 2.15
C TYR A 5 9.01 -16.35 1.16
N PRO A 6 8.28 -16.71 0.10
CA PRO A 6 8.82 -17.53 -0.97
C PRO A 6 9.96 -16.79 -1.68
N LYS A 7 10.89 -17.58 -2.27
CA LYS A 7 12.01 -17.03 -3.04
C LYS A 7 11.58 -16.76 -4.47
N GLU A 8 10.76 -15.74 -4.66
CA GLU A 8 10.32 -15.25 -5.96
C GLU A 8 11.01 -13.91 -6.25
N ASP A 9 11.30 -13.62 -7.51
CA ASP A 9 12.10 -12.45 -7.93
C ASP A 9 11.55 -11.12 -7.40
N HIS A 10 10.23 -11.01 -7.26
CA HIS A 10 9.54 -9.83 -6.72
C HIS A 10 9.39 -9.80 -5.19
N LEU A 11 9.98 -10.77 -4.48
CA LEU A 11 9.97 -10.85 -3.02
C LEU A 11 11.38 -10.97 -2.41
N ILE A 12 12.42 -10.82 -3.24
CA ILE A 12 13.83 -10.95 -2.81
C ILE A 12 14.66 -9.73 -3.26
N GLY A 13 15.85 -9.58 -2.66
CA GLY A 13 16.78 -8.51 -3.01
C GLY A 13 16.17 -7.12 -2.80
N ASN A 14 16.23 -6.27 -3.81
CA ASN A 14 15.68 -4.91 -3.77
C ASN A 14 14.13 -4.87 -3.75
N PHE A 15 13.48 -5.99 -4.03
CA PHE A 15 12.02 -6.13 -4.00
C PHE A 15 11.53 -6.89 -2.76
N ALA A 16 12.44 -7.19 -1.82
CA ALA A 16 12.03 -7.82 -0.58
C ALA A 16 11.05 -6.91 0.18
N PRO A 17 9.95 -7.47 0.72
CA PRO A 17 8.96 -6.69 1.47
C PRO A 17 9.59 -5.89 2.61
N LEU A 18 9.25 -4.62 2.72
CA LEU A 18 9.79 -3.71 3.73
C LEU A 18 9.36 -4.11 5.15
N ARG A 19 8.14 -4.57 5.32
CA ARG A 19 7.55 -5.12 6.55
C ARG A 19 7.51 -4.16 7.73
N MET A 20 7.70 -2.88 7.50
CA MET A 20 7.67 -1.86 8.56
C MET A 20 7.05 -0.57 8.08
N GLU A 21 6.44 0.15 8.98
CA GLU A 21 6.04 1.54 8.82
C GLU A 21 6.99 2.43 9.59
N SER A 22 7.38 3.54 8.98
CA SER A 22 8.35 4.46 9.53
C SER A 22 7.82 5.88 9.48
N ASN A 23 8.25 6.69 10.43
CA ASN A 23 8.08 8.14 10.44
C ASN A 23 9.40 8.76 10.92
N VAL A 24 10.13 9.36 10.01
CA VAL A 24 11.47 9.94 10.25
C VAL A 24 11.41 11.42 9.96
N GLY A 25 11.54 12.23 10.99
CA GLY A 25 11.38 13.69 10.91
C GLY A 25 12.54 14.41 10.22
N ASP A 26 13.73 13.80 10.17
CA ASP A 26 14.92 14.43 9.58
C ASP A 26 15.84 13.34 9.00
N LEU A 27 15.95 13.29 7.69
CA LEU A 27 16.85 12.39 6.99
C LEU A 27 18.22 13.05 6.78
N ILE A 28 19.28 12.25 6.81
CA ILE A 28 20.60 12.70 6.40
C ILE A 28 20.58 12.92 4.89
N VAL A 29 20.90 14.12 4.46
CA VAL A 29 21.01 14.49 3.06
C VAL A 29 22.49 14.52 2.67
N GLU A 30 22.86 13.79 1.64
CA GLU A 30 24.19 13.86 1.03
C GLU A 30 24.13 14.78 -0.20
N GLY A 31 24.90 15.87 -0.19
CA GLY A 31 24.86 16.92 -1.21
C GLY A 31 23.88 18.03 -0.87
N ASP A 32 23.59 18.87 -1.85
CA ASP A 32 22.75 20.06 -1.68
C ASP A 32 21.39 19.89 -2.38
N ILE A 33 20.32 20.15 -1.67
CA ILE A 33 18.98 20.24 -2.26
C ILE A 33 18.82 21.65 -2.83
N PRO A 34 18.52 21.82 -4.15
CA PRO A 34 18.26 23.13 -4.72
C PRO A 34 17.14 23.87 -3.97
N SER A 35 17.35 25.15 -3.65
CA SER A 35 16.43 25.96 -2.85
C SER A 35 15.02 26.11 -3.46
N GLY A 36 14.86 25.84 -4.75
CA GLY A 36 13.56 25.85 -5.42
C GLY A 36 12.76 24.56 -5.26
N ILE A 37 13.33 23.51 -4.65
CA ILE A 37 12.63 22.23 -4.46
C ILE A 37 11.99 22.23 -3.07
N ASN A 38 10.66 22.41 -3.05
CA ASN A 38 9.82 22.27 -1.88
C ASN A 38 8.55 21.50 -2.27
N GLY A 39 8.13 20.55 -1.44
CA GLY A 39 6.96 19.74 -1.71
C GLY A 39 7.12 18.30 -1.23
N THR A 40 6.22 17.44 -1.66
CA THR A 40 6.25 16.02 -1.27
C THR A 40 6.30 15.13 -2.51
N TYR A 41 7.30 14.26 -2.54
CA TYR A 41 7.36 13.17 -3.51
C TYR A 41 6.68 11.95 -2.93
N TYR A 42 5.64 11.46 -3.60
CA TYR A 42 4.94 10.25 -3.23
C TYR A 42 5.29 9.10 -4.18
N ARG A 43 5.46 7.91 -3.62
CA ARG A 43 5.59 6.66 -4.34
C ARG A 43 4.63 5.64 -3.76
N ASN A 44 3.97 4.88 -4.63
CA ASN A 44 3.14 3.73 -4.25
C ASN A 44 3.71 2.46 -4.89
N GLY A 45 3.45 1.34 -4.27
CA GLY A 45 3.82 0.04 -4.81
C GLY A 45 3.30 -1.11 -3.96
N PRO A 46 3.26 -2.32 -4.53
CA PRO A 46 2.91 -3.52 -3.78
C PRO A 46 4.00 -3.86 -2.76
N ASP A 47 3.60 -4.04 -1.50
CA ASP A 47 4.45 -4.49 -0.40
C ASP A 47 3.62 -5.42 0.50
N PRO A 48 3.68 -6.75 0.28
CA PRO A 48 2.86 -7.68 1.02
C PRO A 48 3.27 -7.73 2.49
N LYS A 49 2.32 -7.45 3.39
CA LYS A 49 2.56 -7.47 4.83
C LYS A 49 2.87 -8.88 5.36
N PHE A 50 2.21 -9.88 4.81
CA PHE A 50 2.37 -11.28 5.18
C PHE A 50 2.86 -12.12 4.00
N PRO A 51 3.57 -13.24 4.27
CA PRO A 51 3.90 -14.19 3.22
C PRO A 51 2.63 -14.67 2.51
N PRO A 52 2.66 -14.81 1.18
CA PRO A 52 1.47 -15.15 0.42
C PRO A 52 0.91 -16.50 0.84
N ARG A 53 -0.43 -16.58 0.88
CA ARG A 53 -1.15 -17.82 1.08
C ARG A 53 -0.90 -18.77 -0.11
N GLY A 54 -0.79 -20.06 0.14
CA GLY A 54 -0.47 -21.03 -0.92
C GLY A 54 0.99 -20.99 -1.41
N GLY A 55 1.81 -20.07 -0.91
CA GLY A 55 3.25 -19.98 -1.26
C GLY A 55 3.54 -19.43 -2.64
N LYS A 56 2.53 -18.92 -3.36
CA LYS A 56 2.67 -18.25 -4.65
C LYS A 56 2.15 -16.83 -4.57
N SER A 57 2.78 -15.92 -5.26
CA SER A 57 2.32 -14.54 -5.34
C SER A 57 2.40 -14.00 -6.76
N HIS A 58 1.63 -12.96 -7.01
CA HIS A 58 1.73 -12.17 -8.22
C HIS A 58 2.47 -10.87 -7.89
N TRP A 59 3.23 -10.32 -8.85
CA TRP A 59 3.97 -9.07 -8.67
C TRP A 59 3.10 -7.93 -8.11
N PHE A 60 1.86 -7.82 -8.59
CA PHE A 60 0.91 -6.79 -8.16
C PHE A 60 -0.04 -7.23 -7.04
N GLY A 61 0.18 -8.40 -6.43
CA GLY A 61 -0.70 -8.94 -5.39
C GLY A 61 -0.40 -8.43 -3.97
N GLY A 62 0.62 -7.60 -3.79
CA GLY A 62 0.97 -7.02 -2.49
C GLY A 62 0.07 -5.87 -2.08
N ASP A 63 -0.01 -5.62 -0.77
CA ASP A 63 -0.75 -4.50 -0.21
C ASP A 63 -0.10 -3.17 -0.61
N GLY A 64 -0.90 -2.14 -0.87
CA GLY A 64 -0.39 -0.82 -1.23
C GLY A 64 0.42 -0.21 -0.09
N MET A 65 1.70 0.08 -0.36
CA MET A 65 2.58 0.81 0.55
C MET A 65 2.88 2.18 -0.06
N VAL A 66 2.39 3.21 0.60
CA VAL A 66 2.67 4.60 0.21
C VAL A 66 3.90 5.09 0.96
N HIS A 67 4.83 5.68 0.22
CA HIS A 67 6.01 6.36 0.73
C HIS A 67 5.91 7.84 0.40
N ALA A 68 6.25 8.71 1.33
CA ALA A 68 6.40 10.14 1.09
C ALA A 68 7.75 10.65 1.56
N PHE A 69 8.40 11.42 0.70
CA PHE A 69 9.55 12.23 1.03
C PHE A 69 9.12 13.69 0.99
N HIS A 70 8.98 14.29 2.17
CA HIS A 70 8.62 15.69 2.27
C HIS A 70 9.87 16.54 2.34
N ILE A 71 10.03 17.41 1.34
CA ILE A 71 11.18 18.29 1.17
C ILE A 71 10.74 19.71 1.52
N ASN A 72 11.38 20.32 2.49
CA ASN A 72 11.10 21.68 2.89
C ASN A 72 12.37 22.38 3.36
N ASP A 73 12.72 23.46 2.70
CA ASP A 73 13.87 24.31 3.03
C ASP A 73 15.18 23.50 3.25
N GLY A 74 15.49 22.63 2.29
CA GLY A 74 16.71 21.79 2.30
C GLY A 74 16.67 20.62 3.29
N LYS A 75 15.58 20.40 4.01
CA LYS A 75 15.38 19.26 4.90
C LYS A 75 14.45 18.24 4.26
N VAL A 76 14.64 16.98 4.61
CA VAL A 76 13.79 15.89 4.12
C VAL A 76 13.29 15.08 5.30
N SER A 77 11.98 14.88 5.36
CA SER A 77 11.35 13.88 6.22
C SER A 77 10.77 12.74 5.40
N TYR A 78 10.58 11.61 6.04
CA TYR A 78 10.07 10.40 5.40
C TYR A 78 8.95 9.77 6.21
N LEU A 79 7.90 9.36 5.50
CA LEU A 79 6.79 8.60 6.06
C LEU A 79 6.43 7.47 5.10
N ASN A 80 6.22 6.26 5.62
CA ASN A 80 5.57 5.21 4.85
C ASN A 80 4.47 4.52 5.66
N ARG A 81 3.40 4.11 4.97
CA ARG A 81 2.26 3.38 5.54
C ARG A 81 1.65 2.45 4.50
N TRP A 82 1.18 1.29 4.95
CA TRP A 82 0.23 0.52 4.16
C TRP A 82 -1.12 1.23 4.07
N MET A 83 -1.74 1.12 2.92
CA MET A 83 -3.14 1.49 2.77
C MET A 83 -4.01 0.49 3.53
N ARG A 84 -4.84 0.99 4.45
CA ARG A 84 -5.70 0.18 5.34
C ARG A 84 -6.96 -0.29 4.63
N THR A 85 -6.79 -1.04 3.54
CA THR A 85 -7.89 -1.65 2.79
C THR A 85 -8.61 -2.70 3.63
N VAL A 86 -9.79 -3.15 3.19
CA VAL A 86 -10.52 -4.25 3.86
C VAL A 86 -9.63 -5.51 3.95
N LYS A 87 -8.96 -5.86 2.84
CA LYS A 87 -8.01 -6.98 2.82
C LYS A 87 -6.92 -6.81 3.88
N TRP A 88 -6.20 -5.69 3.83
CA TRP A 88 -5.10 -5.43 4.77
C TRP A 88 -5.56 -5.52 6.22
N THR A 89 -6.72 -4.92 6.54
CA THR A 89 -7.27 -4.90 7.91
C THR A 89 -7.59 -6.31 8.41
N LYS A 90 -8.22 -7.13 7.57
CA LYS A 90 -8.55 -8.52 7.93
C LYS A 90 -7.32 -9.39 8.13
N GLU A 91 -6.32 -9.24 7.29
CA GLU A 91 -5.05 -9.95 7.41
C GLU A 91 -4.23 -9.48 8.62
N ASP A 92 -4.28 -8.17 8.95
CA ASP A 92 -3.65 -7.63 10.15
C ASP A 92 -4.28 -8.18 11.43
N GLU A 93 -5.62 -8.23 11.48
CA GLU A 93 -6.38 -8.84 12.60
C GLU A 93 -6.03 -10.32 12.78
N ALA A 94 -5.86 -11.06 11.68
CA ALA A 94 -5.55 -12.48 11.70
C ALA A 94 -4.05 -12.78 11.95
N GLY A 95 -3.15 -11.83 11.63
CA GLY A 95 -1.71 -12.02 11.69
C GLY A 95 -1.13 -12.89 10.57
N GLU A 96 -1.89 -13.14 9.50
CA GLU A 96 -1.48 -13.90 8.33
C GLU A 96 -2.29 -13.53 7.08
N ALA A 97 -1.78 -13.94 5.89
CA ALA A 97 -2.51 -13.76 4.63
C ALA A 97 -3.77 -14.64 4.58
N LEU A 98 -4.91 -14.02 4.29
CA LEU A 98 -6.22 -14.68 4.18
C LEU A 98 -6.72 -14.71 2.72
N PHE A 99 -6.31 -13.74 1.92
CA PHE A 99 -6.72 -13.62 0.52
C PHE A 99 -5.61 -14.12 -0.41
N PRO A 100 -5.96 -14.58 -1.62
CA PRO A 100 -4.97 -15.00 -2.59
C PRO A 100 -4.11 -13.81 -3.02
N SER A 101 -2.80 -13.99 -2.99
CA SER A 101 -1.84 -13.02 -3.56
C SER A 101 -1.58 -13.28 -5.05
N GLY A 102 -2.04 -14.41 -5.55
CA GLY A 102 -2.06 -14.81 -6.95
C GLY A 102 -3.46 -14.64 -7.55
N MET A 103 -3.62 -15.11 -8.79
CA MET A 103 -4.91 -15.05 -9.48
C MET A 103 -5.83 -16.25 -9.21
N ASP A 104 -5.48 -17.11 -8.24
CA ASP A 104 -6.26 -18.30 -7.92
C ASP A 104 -7.20 -18.03 -6.73
N PRO A 105 -8.50 -17.83 -6.96
CA PRO A 105 -9.46 -17.55 -5.89
C PRO A 105 -9.68 -18.72 -4.94
N THR A 106 -9.23 -19.93 -5.30
CA THR A 106 -9.37 -21.13 -4.44
C THR A 106 -8.46 -21.05 -3.22
N ASP A 107 -7.44 -20.19 -3.23
CA ASP A 107 -6.56 -19.93 -2.10
C ASP A 107 -7.17 -19.00 -1.03
N THR A 108 -8.41 -18.54 -1.20
CA THR A 108 -9.11 -17.72 -0.20
C THR A 108 -9.36 -18.52 1.08
N ASP A 109 -9.02 -17.94 2.23
CA ASP A 109 -9.30 -18.57 3.52
C ASP A 109 -10.82 -18.68 3.75
N PRO A 110 -11.33 -19.80 4.28
CA PRO A 110 -12.76 -19.95 4.56
C PRO A 110 -13.36 -18.87 5.46
N SER A 111 -12.57 -18.26 6.35
CA SER A 111 -13.04 -17.21 7.27
C SER A 111 -13.40 -15.89 6.57
N VAL A 112 -12.88 -15.66 5.36
CA VAL A 112 -13.15 -14.45 4.55
C VAL A 112 -13.83 -14.79 3.22
N GLN A 113 -14.32 -16.02 3.07
CA GLN A 113 -14.99 -16.44 1.86
C GLN A 113 -16.29 -15.65 1.67
N GLY A 114 -16.46 -15.05 0.49
CA GLY A 114 -17.61 -14.20 0.18
C GLY A 114 -17.52 -12.77 0.70
N LEU A 115 -16.43 -12.41 1.40
CA LEU A 115 -16.16 -11.02 1.74
C LEU A 115 -15.69 -10.27 0.49
N GLU A 116 -16.38 -9.19 0.14
CA GLU A 116 -15.95 -8.29 -0.91
C GLU A 116 -14.77 -7.45 -0.41
N THR A 117 -13.69 -7.41 -1.20
CA THR A 117 -12.56 -6.52 -0.96
C THR A 117 -12.72 -5.24 -1.75
N ASP A 118 -12.21 -4.16 -1.22
CA ASP A 118 -12.22 -2.84 -1.83
C ASP A 118 -10.95 -2.54 -2.66
N GLY A 119 -10.05 -3.54 -2.77
CA GLY A 119 -8.83 -3.48 -3.57
C GLY A 119 -7.54 -3.46 -2.76
N LEU A 120 -6.44 -3.23 -3.45
CA LEU A 120 -5.08 -3.23 -2.89
C LEU A 120 -4.46 -1.84 -2.77
N ALA A 121 -5.00 -0.86 -3.51
CA ALA A 121 -4.51 0.53 -3.55
C ALA A 121 -3.00 0.65 -3.79
N ASN A 122 -2.42 -0.17 -4.68
CA ASN A 122 -0.98 -0.40 -4.75
C ASN A 122 -0.28 0.08 -6.03
N THR A 123 -1.01 0.70 -6.96
CA THR A 123 -0.46 0.96 -8.31
C THR A 123 0.07 2.38 -8.48
N ALA A 124 -0.71 3.40 -8.13
CA ALA A 124 -0.36 4.79 -8.41
C ALA A 124 -0.91 5.76 -7.35
N ILE A 125 -0.38 6.98 -7.35
CA ILE A 125 -0.94 8.10 -6.58
C ILE A 125 -1.24 9.23 -7.54
N VAL A 126 -2.42 9.80 -7.39
CA VAL A 126 -2.87 10.96 -8.17
C VAL A 126 -3.34 12.05 -7.22
N SER A 127 -2.88 13.28 -7.49
CA SER A 127 -3.47 14.49 -6.89
C SER A 127 -4.57 15.02 -7.79
N HIS A 128 -5.79 15.07 -7.27
CA HIS A 128 -6.95 15.58 -8.01
C HIS A 128 -7.90 16.34 -7.09
N ALA A 129 -8.30 17.53 -7.52
CA ALA A 129 -9.26 18.40 -6.80
C ALA A 129 -8.91 18.60 -5.30
N GLY A 130 -7.61 18.77 -4.98
CA GLY A 130 -7.12 18.94 -3.60
C GLY A 130 -7.06 17.68 -2.76
N LYS A 131 -7.29 16.52 -3.37
CA LYS A 131 -7.25 15.20 -2.72
C LYS A 131 -6.04 14.40 -3.20
N LEU A 132 -5.54 13.51 -2.36
CA LEU A 132 -4.61 12.45 -2.75
C LEU A 132 -5.37 11.13 -2.84
N LEU A 133 -5.19 10.45 -3.97
CA LEU A 133 -5.88 9.22 -4.29
C LEU A 133 -4.85 8.11 -4.56
N ALA A 134 -4.93 7.02 -3.81
CA ALA A 134 -4.22 5.78 -4.13
C ALA A 134 -5.10 4.93 -5.04
N LEU A 135 -4.52 4.44 -6.12
CA LEU A 135 -5.23 3.77 -7.21
C LEU A 135 -4.79 2.32 -7.36
N GLU A 136 -5.68 1.54 -7.94
CA GLU A 136 -5.40 0.27 -8.60
C GLU A 136 -6.34 0.10 -9.82
N GLU A 137 -6.15 -0.96 -10.63
CA GLU A 137 -6.87 -1.09 -11.91
C GLU A 137 -8.33 -1.51 -11.77
N ALA A 138 -8.72 -2.22 -10.69
CA ALA A 138 -10.00 -2.92 -10.62
C ALA A 138 -11.02 -2.29 -9.66
N HIS A 139 -10.61 -1.41 -8.77
CA HIS A 139 -11.46 -0.84 -7.72
C HIS A 139 -11.46 0.69 -7.72
N ALA A 140 -12.38 1.24 -6.93
CA ALA A 140 -12.48 2.69 -6.76
C ALA A 140 -11.24 3.27 -6.08
N PRO A 141 -10.88 4.53 -6.40
CA PRO A 141 -9.78 5.22 -5.75
C PRO A 141 -9.95 5.35 -4.24
N PHE A 142 -8.87 5.22 -3.50
CA PHE A 142 -8.81 5.48 -2.07
C PHE A 142 -8.32 6.89 -1.80
N GLU A 143 -9.15 7.73 -1.21
CA GLU A 143 -8.72 9.03 -0.70
C GLU A 143 -8.00 8.86 0.64
N PHE A 144 -6.82 9.47 0.77
CA PHE A 144 -6.04 9.43 2.01
C PHE A 144 -5.51 10.79 2.42
N ASP A 145 -5.33 10.96 3.72
CA ASP A 145 -4.75 12.17 4.30
C ASP A 145 -3.25 12.27 3.99
N PRO A 146 -2.75 13.40 3.45
CA PRO A 146 -1.36 13.54 3.02
C PRO A 146 -0.33 13.50 4.18
N HIS A 147 -0.75 13.69 5.42
CA HIS A 147 0.15 13.77 6.57
C HIS A 147 0.17 12.50 7.41
N THR A 148 -0.97 11.83 7.50
CA THR A 148 -1.14 10.63 8.33
C THR A 148 -1.24 9.35 7.54
N PHE A 149 -1.59 9.45 6.24
CA PHE A 149 -1.94 8.36 5.32
C PHE A 149 -3.17 7.54 5.77
N CYS A 150 -3.94 8.08 6.71
CA CYS A 150 -5.22 7.49 7.05
C CYS A 150 -6.17 7.60 5.85
N LEU A 151 -6.88 6.51 5.55
CA LEU A 151 -7.93 6.53 4.54
C LEU A 151 -9.05 7.46 5.03
N LEU A 152 -9.44 8.41 4.19
CA LEU A 152 -10.53 9.35 4.46
C LEU A 152 -11.84 8.85 3.85
N TYR A 153 -11.74 8.25 2.66
CA TYR A 153 -12.91 7.80 1.93
C TYR A 153 -12.50 6.83 0.80
N THR A 154 -13.32 5.80 0.60
CA THR A 154 -13.35 5.05 -0.65
C THR A 154 -14.52 5.60 -1.48
N SER A 155 -14.25 6.08 -2.68
CA SER A 155 -15.34 6.57 -3.55
C SER A 155 -16.37 5.45 -3.75
N PRO A 156 -17.68 5.69 -3.52
CA PRO A 156 -18.67 4.66 -3.79
C PRO A 156 -18.56 4.24 -5.26
N SER A 157 -18.57 2.95 -5.49
CA SER A 157 -18.69 2.42 -6.83
C SER A 157 -19.94 3.04 -7.49
N PRO A 158 -19.94 3.35 -8.79
CA PRO A 158 -21.15 3.76 -9.50
C PRO A 158 -22.32 2.78 -9.32
N ARG A 159 -22.07 1.56 -8.87
CA ARG A 159 -23.12 0.56 -8.54
C ARG A 159 -23.85 0.86 -7.25
N ASP A 160 -23.24 1.59 -6.31
CA ASP A 160 -23.88 1.92 -5.02
C ASP A 160 -24.87 3.07 -5.12
N SER A 161 -24.84 3.82 -6.23
CA SER A 161 -25.77 4.93 -6.50
C SER A 161 -27.10 4.49 -7.14
N ILE A 162 -27.34 3.18 -7.31
CA ILE A 162 -28.54 2.61 -7.97
C ILE A 162 -29.36 1.75 -6.95
N ARG A 163 -29.43 2.17 -5.71
CA ARG A 163 -30.39 1.62 -4.75
C ARG A 163 -31.33 2.69 -4.22
#